data_de1ff445ed7bb411d571d8720456678b
#
_entry.id   de1ff445ed7bb411d571d8720456678b
#
_cell.length_a   1.000
_cell.length_b   1.000
_cell.length_c   1.000
_cell.angle_alpha   90.00
_cell.angle_beta   90.00
_cell.angle_gamma   90.00
#
_symmetry.space_group_name_H-M   'P 1'
#
loop_
_entity.id
_entity.type
_entity.pdbx_description
1 polymer ?
#
loop_
_entity_poly.entity_id
_entity_poly.type
_entity_poly.pdbx_seq_one_letter_code
_entity_poly.pdbx_strand_id
1 'polypeptide(L)'
;MMLKANCYKYRIKKGVMDLKVNDKISSLRKLMKERGITAYIIPTYDPHQSEYLSDHYKTRVWISGFTGSAGTVVVTEDEAILWTDGRYWIQAENEIAGSEIKLYKSGIPGVPDYFEYLRDNLKDGDSVGFDGRIFPQSDVKKLEDYLKNKDIKLIEEYDLIGELWKDRPEKPKSKAFVLDVKYAGKTAREKIEEVREEMDKKAADYFLLGSLDDIAWVYNIRGRDVANNPVVISYGLISKDNAWLFIDQDKLDDETRAYLRENGVEIDDYEKVADYVRKIEKGKNIFIDPSRINRWLYNSIPEGCKIIEGTNITTNLKAVKNPVEIENQRKAYIKDGVALVKFMYWLDQNVGRINITEVSAAEKLEEFRRQQEGFIEPSFDTIAAYKENAAMMHYKAEEGKSNYELKKEGLFLVDSGGQYFEGTTDITRTIVLGSITEEEKRDFTLTLKGHINLISARFLYGTTGSNVDVLSRYPLWQEGLDYKCGTGHGVGFLLNVHEGPHRISTIPNDVVLEKGMVVTIEPGVYKEGKHGIRIENVVVVDDDIETEYGGKFMKFDILSFVPIDLEAVDVNLLTKKEINWLNNYHREVYNRISPYLSEEERKWLKEKTREIC
;
A
#
# COMPACT_ATOMS: atom_id res chain seq x y z
N MET A 1 23.10 -26.20 1.40
CA MET A 1 23.82 -25.55 0.29
C MET A 1 23.62 -24.04 0.48
N MET A 2 24.65 -23.34 0.94
CA MET A 2 24.57 -21.91 1.34
C MET A 2 24.38 -21.05 0.08
N LEU A 3 23.22 -20.41 -0.06
CA LEU A 3 22.99 -19.34 -1.03
C LEU A 3 23.58 -18.04 -0.48
N LYS A 4 24.64 -17.56 -1.11
CA LYS A 4 25.27 -16.27 -0.82
C LYS A 4 24.27 -15.14 -1.06
N ALA A 5 24.01 -14.36 -0.02
CA ALA A 5 23.30 -13.11 -0.12
C ALA A 5 24.06 -12.15 -1.04
N ASN A 6 23.48 -11.81 -2.19
CA ASN A 6 23.93 -10.70 -3.02
C ASN A 6 23.29 -9.41 -2.47
N CYS A 7 24.06 -8.68 -1.66
CA CYS A 7 23.79 -7.27 -1.42
C CYS A 7 23.86 -6.53 -2.76
N TYR A 8 22.71 -6.06 -3.26
CA TYR A 8 22.66 -5.11 -4.37
C TYR A 8 23.18 -3.75 -3.88
N LYS A 9 24.52 -3.58 -3.89
CA LYS A 9 25.14 -2.25 -3.88
C LYS A 9 24.86 -1.64 -5.26
N TYR A 10 24.05 -0.59 -5.29
CA TYR A 10 23.93 0.27 -6.46
C TYR A 10 25.31 0.77 -6.88
N ARG A 11 25.86 0.17 -7.94
CA ARG A 11 27.03 0.68 -8.63
C ARG A 11 26.54 1.74 -9.61
N ILE A 12 26.61 3.00 -9.22
CA ILE A 12 26.48 4.13 -10.16
C ILE A 12 27.53 3.90 -11.27
N LYS A 13 27.06 3.58 -12.47
CA LYS A 13 27.91 3.55 -13.66
C LYS A 13 28.35 4.99 -13.93
N LYS A 14 29.62 5.30 -13.69
CA LYS A 14 30.24 6.56 -14.15
C LYS A 14 30.12 6.61 -15.67
N GLY A 15 29.37 7.58 -16.20
CA GLY A 15 29.37 7.88 -17.62
C GLY A 15 28.13 8.53 -18.24
N VAL A 16 27.00 8.64 -17.52
CA VAL A 16 25.85 9.42 -18.01
C VAL A 16 25.76 10.68 -17.16
N MET A 17 25.79 11.86 -17.79
CA MET A 17 25.48 13.12 -17.09
C MET A 17 24.03 13.01 -16.59
N ASP A 18 23.85 12.97 -15.29
CA ASP A 18 22.51 13.03 -14.68
C ASP A 18 21.93 14.42 -15.01
N LEU A 19 20.95 14.47 -15.92
CA LEU A 19 20.31 15.69 -16.34
C LEU A 19 19.61 16.32 -15.13
N LYS A 20 19.79 17.61 -14.90
CA LYS A 20 19.05 18.34 -13.89
C LYS A 20 17.55 18.32 -14.22
N VAL A 21 16.69 18.41 -13.22
CA VAL A 21 15.23 18.41 -13.38
C VAL A 21 14.78 19.42 -14.45
N ASN A 22 15.29 20.65 -14.43
CA ASN A 22 14.93 21.68 -15.40
C ASN A 22 15.35 21.33 -16.85
N ASP A 23 16.47 20.62 -17.04
CA ASP A 23 16.91 20.16 -18.37
C ASP A 23 15.99 19.04 -18.89
N LYS A 24 15.51 18.15 -18.00
CA LYS A 24 14.54 17.11 -18.33
C LYS A 24 13.21 17.73 -18.76
N ILE A 25 12.69 18.71 -18.00
CA ILE A 25 11.45 19.43 -18.33
C ILE A 25 11.59 20.19 -19.66
N SER A 26 12.71 20.90 -19.88
CA SER A 26 12.98 21.59 -21.14
C SER A 26 12.99 20.62 -22.32
N SER A 27 13.55 19.42 -22.15
CA SER A 27 13.59 18.39 -23.19
C SER A 27 12.19 17.83 -23.45
N LEU A 28 11.38 17.65 -22.40
CA LEU A 28 9.98 17.22 -22.54
C LEU A 28 9.16 18.24 -23.31
N ARG A 29 9.27 19.54 -23.01
CA ARG A 29 8.58 20.61 -23.74
C ARG A 29 8.92 20.62 -25.25
N LYS A 30 10.16 20.28 -25.63
CA LYS A 30 10.53 20.13 -27.04
C LYS A 30 9.77 19.00 -27.73
N LEU A 31 9.71 17.82 -27.11
CA LEU A 31 8.94 16.70 -27.63
C LEU A 31 7.43 17.00 -27.68
N MET A 32 6.89 17.64 -26.64
CA MET A 32 5.49 18.08 -26.62
C MET A 32 5.19 18.97 -27.84
N LYS A 33 6.03 19.94 -28.10
CA LYS A 33 5.88 20.84 -29.27
C LYS A 33 5.95 20.08 -30.61
N GLU A 34 6.87 19.13 -30.73
CA GLU A 34 7.00 18.28 -31.94
C GLU A 34 5.77 17.39 -32.17
N ARG A 35 5.08 17.00 -31.11
CA ARG A 35 3.86 16.13 -31.13
C ARG A 35 2.55 16.94 -31.09
N GLY A 36 2.62 18.27 -31.03
CA GLY A 36 1.44 19.12 -30.91
C GLY A 36 0.69 18.95 -29.59
N ILE A 37 1.42 18.76 -28.48
CA ILE A 37 0.87 18.57 -27.14
C ILE A 37 1.05 19.85 -26.34
N THR A 38 -0.05 20.43 -25.83
CA THR A 38 -0.05 21.67 -25.03
C THR A 38 0.25 21.38 -23.56
N ALA A 39 -0.31 20.31 -23.00
CA ALA A 39 -0.05 19.85 -21.63
C ALA A 39 0.21 18.35 -21.62
N TYR A 40 1.18 17.88 -20.80
CA TYR A 40 1.48 16.44 -20.67
C TYR A 40 1.41 16.01 -19.22
N ILE A 41 0.65 14.92 -18.95
CA ILE A 41 0.39 14.39 -17.61
C ILE A 41 1.33 13.22 -17.33
N ILE A 42 2.07 13.27 -16.22
CA ILE A 42 3.00 12.21 -15.75
C ILE A 42 2.58 11.80 -14.33
N PRO A 43 1.72 10.78 -14.18
CA PRO A 43 1.28 10.28 -12.88
C PRO A 43 2.27 9.29 -12.27
N THR A 44 1.99 8.90 -11.03
CA THR A 44 2.61 7.72 -10.40
C THR A 44 1.80 6.48 -10.76
N TYR A 45 1.90 6.01 -12.00
CA TYR A 45 1.16 4.85 -12.50
C TYR A 45 2.07 3.88 -13.26
N ASP A 46 1.65 2.61 -13.28
CA ASP A 46 2.12 1.58 -14.21
C ASP A 46 0.91 1.02 -15.00
N PRO A 47 1.10 0.09 -15.94
CA PRO A 47 0.00 -0.49 -16.71
C PRO A 47 -1.09 -1.20 -15.88
N HIS A 48 -0.81 -1.48 -14.62
CA HIS A 48 -1.61 -2.29 -13.70
C HIS A 48 -2.21 -1.50 -12.54
N GLN A 49 -1.92 -0.19 -12.47
CA GLN A 49 -2.35 0.71 -11.39
C GLN A 49 -1.84 0.25 -10.02
N SER A 50 -0.59 -0.23 -9.98
CA SER A 50 0.08 -0.66 -8.75
C SER A 50 0.37 0.55 -7.85
N GLU A 51 0.26 0.37 -6.53
CA GLU A 51 0.63 1.41 -5.57
C GLU A 51 2.15 1.62 -5.53
N TYR A 52 2.91 0.53 -5.48
CA TYR A 52 4.37 0.54 -5.59
C TYR A 52 4.77 0.17 -7.01
N LEU A 53 5.69 0.96 -7.57
CA LEU A 53 6.10 0.78 -8.96
C LEU A 53 7.45 0.08 -9.05
N SER A 54 7.60 -0.82 -10.04
CA SER A 54 8.94 -1.23 -10.43
C SER A 54 9.73 -0.04 -10.99
N ASP A 55 11.05 -0.09 -10.89
CA ASP A 55 11.93 1.03 -11.28
C ASP A 55 11.71 1.48 -12.73
N HIS A 56 11.31 0.57 -13.61
CA HIS A 56 10.97 0.87 -15.00
C HIS A 56 9.86 1.92 -15.14
N TYR A 57 8.86 1.91 -14.24
CA TYR A 57 7.69 2.79 -14.30
C TYR A 57 7.77 4.03 -13.41
N LYS A 58 8.91 4.30 -12.76
CA LYS A 58 9.11 5.49 -11.92
C LYS A 58 9.33 6.78 -12.74
N THR A 59 8.52 6.99 -13.79
CA THR A 59 8.64 8.10 -14.74
C THR A 59 8.47 9.46 -14.08
N ARG A 60 7.50 9.59 -13.14
CA ARG A 60 7.27 10.80 -12.37
C ARG A 60 8.47 11.13 -11.47
N VAL A 61 9.07 10.12 -10.81
CA VAL A 61 10.30 10.29 -10.01
C VAL A 61 11.44 10.78 -10.89
N TRP A 62 11.63 10.16 -12.06
CA TRP A 62 12.70 10.53 -12.97
C TRP A 62 12.59 11.98 -13.44
N ILE A 63 11.39 12.45 -13.84
CA ILE A 63 11.21 13.82 -14.36
C ILE A 63 11.30 14.89 -13.28
N SER A 64 10.81 14.61 -12.06
CA SER A 64 10.66 15.62 -11.00
C SER A 64 11.72 15.56 -9.90
N GLY A 65 12.38 14.43 -9.71
CA GLY A 65 13.24 14.17 -8.55
C GLY A 65 12.47 13.89 -7.25
N PHE A 66 11.14 14.07 -7.22
CA PHE A 66 10.32 13.75 -6.06
C PHE A 66 10.16 12.24 -5.90
N THR A 67 10.49 11.69 -4.73
CA THR A 67 10.54 10.23 -4.50
C THR A 67 9.32 9.65 -3.76
N GLY A 68 8.40 10.49 -3.25
CA GLY A 68 7.17 10.03 -2.59
C GLY A 68 6.34 9.08 -3.48
N SER A 69 5.57 8.16 -2.90
CA SER A 69 4.86 7.13 -3.66
C SER A 69 3.59 7.61 -4.36
N ALA A 70 3.10 8.81 -4.06
CA ALA A 70 1.88 9.37 -4.68
C ALA A 70 2.12 10.79 -5.20
N GLY A 71 1.69 11.05 -6.44
CA GLY A 71 1.74 12.38 -7.04
C GLY A 71 1.60 12.35 -8.55
N THR A 72 1.26 13.51 -9.11
CA THR A 72 1.13 13.72 -10.54
C THR A 72 1.86 15.00 -10.94
N VAL A 73 2.67 14.94 -11.97
CA VAL A 73 3.28 16.11 -12.60
C VAL A 73 2.52 16.46 -13.87
N VAL A 74 2.18 17.72 -14.04
CA VAL A 74 1.70 18.25 -15.32
C VAL A 74 2.71 19.28 -15.81
N VAL A 75 3.14 19.13 -17.04
CA VAL A 75 4.04 20.07 -17.74
C VAL A 75 3.27 20.73 -18.86
N THR A 76 3.26 22.06 -18.87
CA THR A 76 2.77 22.90 -19.97
C THR A 76 3.93 23.63 -20.64
N GLU A 77 3.64 24.48 -21.62
CA GLU A 77 4.69 25.32 -22.26
C GLU A 77 5.41 26.19 -21.23
N ASP A 78 4.67 26.77 -20.27
CA ASP A 78 5.19 27.77 -19.33
C ASP A 78 5.40 27.24 -17.91
N GLU A 79 4.71 26.18 -17.49
CA GLU A 79 4.69 25.70 -16.10
C GLU A 79 4.99 24.20 -15.99
N ALA A 80 5.53 23.82 -14.83
CA ALA A 80 5.61 22.44 -14.38
C ALA A 80 5.09 22.38 -12.93
N ILE A 81 4.11 21.55 -12.66
CA ILE A 81 3.43 21.51 -11.36
C ILE A 81 3.35 20.07 -10.87
N LEU A 82 3.68 19.87 -9.60
CA LEU A 82 3.54 18.60 -8.88
C LEU A 82 2.36 18.69 -7.92
N TRP A 83 1.39 17.79 -8.05
CA TRP A 83 0.34 17.54 -7.06
C TRP A 83 0.72 16.35 -6.21
N THR A 84 0.64 16.51 -4.88
CA THR A 84 0.75 15.39 -3.92
C THR A 84 -0.06 15.67 -2.66
N ASP A 85 -0.39 14.63 -1.88
CA ASP A 85 -1.23 14.72 -0.69
C ASP A 85 -0.44 15.00 0.60
N GLY A 86 -1.17 15.16 1.71
CA GLY A 86 -0.62 15.61 3.00
C GLY A 86 0.47 14.72 3.59
N ARG A 87 0.57 13.47 3.17
CA ARG A 87 1.62 12.54 3.60
C ARG A 87 3.01 12.97 3.13
N TYR A 88 3.07 13.72 2.01
CA TYR A 88 4.30 14.02 1.29
C TYR A 88 4.63 15.52 1.14
N TRP A 89 3.82 16.43 1.65
CA TRP A 89 4.05 17.88 1.40
C TRP A 89 5.45 18.34 1.80
N ILE A 90 5.91 17.99 3.01
CA ILE A 90 7.24 18.38 3.51
C ILE A 90 8.35 17.79 2.65
N GLN A 91 8.23 16.49 2.32
CA GLN A 91 9.20 15.81 1.48
C GLN A 91 9.27 16.44 0.08
N ALA A 92 8.10 16.70 -0.52
CA ALA A 92 8.02 17.30 -1.86
C ALA A 92 8.65 18.70 -1.89
N GLU A 93 8.39 19.57 -0.91
CA GLU A 93 9.01 20.88 -0.79
C GLU A 93 10.54 20.79 -0.78
N ASN A 94 11.07 19.84 -0.02
CA ASN A 94 12.52 19.64 0.08
C ASN A 94 13.14 19.09 -1.21
N GLU A 95 12.50 18.11 -1.83
CA GLU A 95 13.08 17.37 -2.96
C GLU A 95 12.99 18.14 -4.29
N ILE A 96 11.95 18.96 -4.50
CA ILE A 96 11.84 19.80 -5.70
C ILE A 96 12.52 21.17 -5.55
N ALA A 97 13.06 21.48 -4.36
CA ALA A 97 13.71 22.76 -4.10
C ALA A 97 14.82 23.07 -5.13
N GLY A 98 14.80 24.28 -5.68
CA GLY A 98 15.76 24.70 -6.70
C GLY A 98 15.44 24.25 -8.14
N SER A 99 14.34 23.51 -8.35
CA SER A 99 13.76 23.24 -9.67
C SER A 99 12.71 24.29 -10.04
N GLU A 100 12.24 24.28 -11.30
CA GLU A 100 11.12 25.10 -11.75
C GLU A 100 9.74 24.53 -11.34
N ILE A 101 9.68 23.33 -10.74
CA ILE A 101 8.44 22.68 -10.38
C ILE A 101 7.76 23.39 -9.20
N LYS A 102 6.49 23.74 -9.37
CA LYS A 102 5.63 24.27 -8.30
C LYS A 102 4.93 23.15 -7.57
N LEU A 103 4.81 23.23 -6.24
CA LEU A 103 4.05 22.27 -5.45
C LEU A 103 2.61 22.74 -5.27
N TYR A 104 1.65 21.90 -5.68
CA TYR A 104 0.23 22.06 -5.36
C TYR A 104 -0.17 21.00 -4.32
N LYS A 105 -0.52 21.46 -3.11
CA LYS A 105 -0.88 20.62 -1.95
C LYS A 105 -2.31 20.12 -2.08
N SER A 106 -2.49 18.90 -2.59
CA SER A 106 -3.80 18.29 -2.80
C SER A 106 -4.59 18.19 -1.49
N GLY A 107 -5.88 18.51 -1.54
CA GLY A 107 -6.80 18.44 -0.38
C GLY A 107 -6.85 19.73 0.44
N ILE A 108 -6.07 20.76 0.13
CA ILE A 108 -6.23 22.09 0.74
C ILE A 108 -7.34 22.84 0.02
N PRO A 109 -8.32 23.41 0.76
CA PRO A 109 -9.36 24.22 0.14
C PRO A 109 -8.80 25.37 -0.71
N GLY A 110 -9.27 25.49 -1.95
CA GLY A 110 -8.82 26.51 -2.89
C GLY A 110 -7.60 26.12 -3.73
N VAL A 111 -6.98 24.98 -3.49
CA VAL A 111 -5.96 24.41 -4.38
C VAL A 111 -6.66 23.47 -5.37
N PRO A 112 -6.68 23.79 -6.69
CA PRO A 112 -7.32 22.94 -7.69
C PRO A 112 -6.58 21.61 -7.83
N ASP A 113 -7.32 20.54 -8.13
CA ASP A 113 -6.68 19.30 -8.63
C ASP A 113 -6.16 19.53 -10.08
N TYR A 114 -5.40 18.56 -10.61
CA TYR A 114 -4.82 18.73 -11.95
C TYR A 114 -5.86 18.72 -13.08
N PHE A 115 -7.03 18.11 -12.87
CA PHE A 115 -8.14 18.16 -13.83
C PHE A 115 -8.79 19.55 -13.86
N GLU A 116 -9.00 20.15 -12.68
CA GLU A 116 -9.50 21.51 -12.54
C GLU A 116 -8.49 22.52 -13.12
N TYR A 117 -7.19 22.33 -12.83
CA TYR A 117 -6.14 23.17 -13.40
C TYR A 117 -6.14 23.11 -14.93
N LEU A 118 -6.22 21.93 -15.55
CA LEU A 118 -6.26 21.78 -17.00
C LEU A 118 -7.53 22.43 -17.58
N ARG A 119 -8.70 22.21 -16.96
CA ARG A 119 -9.95 22.86 -17.37
C ARG A 119 -9.82 24.39 -17.40
N ASP A 120 -9.21 24.97 -16.36
CA ASP A 120 -9.20 26.41 -16.17
C ASP A 120 -8.13 27.12 -17.02
N ASN A 121 -7.04 26.44 -17.37
CA ASN A 121 -5.90 27.03 -18.08
C ASN A 121 -5.81 26.69 -19.58
N LEU A 122 -6.40 25.59 -20.05
CA LEU A 122 -6.42 25.24 -21.47
C LEU A 122 -7.50 26.00 -22.24
N LYS A 123 -7.29 26.18 -23.54
CA LYS A 123 -8.18 26.89 -24.48
C LYS A 123 -8.64 25.96 -25.60
N ASP A 124 -9.69 26.36 -26.32
CA ASP A 124 -10.12 25.64 -27.53
C ASP A 124 -8.97 25.51 -28.54
N GLY A 125 -8.78 24.29 -29.05
CA GLY A 125 -7.72 23.92 -29.95
C GLY A 125 -6.44 23.40 -29.26
N ASP A 126 -6.35 23.49 -27.93
CA ASP A 126 -5.25 22.89 -27.15
C ASP A 126 -5.36 21.35 -27.11
N SER A 127 -4.32 20.71 -26.58
CA SER A 127 -4.27 19.26 -26.46
C SER A 127 -3.65 18.83 -25.14
N VAL A 128 -4.12 17.68 -24.62
CA VAL A 128 -3.58 17.01 -23.43
C VAL A 128 -3.00 15.66 -23.82
N GLY A 129 -1.70 15.46 -23.54
CA GLY A 129 -1.00 14.20 -23.78
C GLY A 129 -0.81 13.40 -22.49
N PHE A 130 -0.83 12.08 -22.63
CA PHE A 130 -0.47 11.11 -21.59
C PHE A 130 -0.14 9.75 -22.23
N ASP A 131 0.55 8.88 -21.50
CA ASP A 131 0.77 7.50 -21.94
C ASP A 131 -0.48 6.65 -21.63
N GLY A 132 -1.25 6.29 -22.67
CA GLY A 132 -2.46 5.48 -22.53
C GLY A 132 -2.23 4.06 -22.05
N ARG A 133 -1.00 3.57 -22.04
CA ARG A 133 -0.66 2.24 -21.47
C ARG A 133 -0.60 2.26 -19.94
N ILE A 134 -0.41 3.42 -19.33
CA ILE A 134 -0.38 3.53 -17.86
C ILE A 134 -1.54 4.33 -17.28
N PHE A 135 -2.27 5.10 -18.10
CA PHE A 135 -3.34 5.97 -17.63
C PHE A 135 -4.66 5.20 -17.50
N PRO A 136 -5.31 5.14 -16.31
CA PRO A 136 -6.52 4.35 -16.11
C PRO A 136 -7.73 4.97 -16.81
N GLN A 137 -8.67 4.15 -17.24
CA GLN A 137 -9.87 4.60 -17.93
C GLN A 137 -10.75 5.52 -17.06
N SER A 138 -10.77 5.32 -15.74
CA SER A 138 -11.48 6.22 -14.82
C SER A 138 -11.00 7.67 -14.90
N ASP A 139 -9.67 7.86 -14.98
CA ASP A 139 -9.07 9.19 -15.03
C ASP A 139 -9.26 9.82 -16.41
N VAL A 140 -9.25 9.00 -17.48
CA VAL A 140 -9.59 9.50 -18.82
C VAL A 140 -11.03 10.00 -18.85
N LYS A 141 -11.99 9.25 -18.31
CA LYS A 141 -13.39 9.69 -18.21
C LYS A 141 -13.51 10.99 -17.42
N LYS A 142 -12.81 11.07 -16.28
CA LYS A 142 -12.78 12.29 -15.47
C LYS A 142 -12.22 13.46 -16.28
N LEU A 143 -11.12 13.26 -17.01
CA LEU A 143 -10.52 14.27 -17.88
C LEU A 143 -11.45 14.72 -18.99
N GLU A 144 -12.09 13.78 -19.69
CA GLU A 144 -13.12 14.03 -20.71
C GLU A 144 -14.29 14.86 -20.15
N ASP A 145 -14.78 14.54 -18.94
CA ASP A 145 -15.85 15.28 -18.27
C ASP A 145 -15.47 16.71 -17.89
N TYR A 146 -14.25 16.91 -17.38
CA TYR A 146 -13.77 18.26 -17.04
C TYR A 146 -13.58 19.13 -18.28
N LEU A 147 -13.17 18.54 -19.40
CA LEU A 147 -12.84 19.25 -20.65
C LEU A 147 -14.00 19.32 -21.65
N LYS A 148 -15.14 18.68 -21.39
CA LYS A 148 -16.27 18.51 -22.35
C LYS A 148 -16.83 19.80 -22.96
N ASN A 149 -16.61 20.95 -22.34
CA ASN A 149 -17.09 22.25 -22.83
C ASN A 149 -16.03 23.01 -23.66
N LYS A 150 -14.91 22.38 -23.97
CA LYS A 150 -13.80 22.93 -24.74
C LYS A 150 -13.43 21.95 -25.86
N ASP A 151 -12.93 22.48 -26.97
CA ASP A 151 -12.39 21.68 -28.08
C ASP A 151 -10.94 21.29 -27.74
N ILE A 152 -10.77 20.29 -26.85
CA ILE A 152 -9.46 19.79 -26.41
C ILE A 152 -9.24 18.38 -26.95
N LYS A 153 -8.13 18.19 -27.66
CA LYS A 153 -7.75 16.87 -28.17
C LYS A 153 -6.97 16.09 -27.10
N LEU A 154 -7.36 14.85 -26.84
CA LEU A 154 -6.55 13.90 -26.05
C LEU A 154 -5.59 13.13 -26.96
N ILE A 155 -4.31 13.08 -26.57
CA ILE A 155 -3.22 12.40 -27.31
C ILE A 155 -2.64 11.35 -26.37
N GLU A 156 -2.92 10.06 -26.65
CA GLU A 156 -2.70 8.95 -25.72
C GLU A 156 -1.66 7.92 -26.21
N GLU A 157 -1.02 8.17 -27.35
CA GLU A 157 -0.14 7.21 -28.01
C GLU A 157 1.33 7.30 -27.58
N TYR A 158 1.76 8.33 -26.83
CA TYR A 158 3.17 8.61 -26.61
C TYR A 158 3.62 8.45 -25.16
N ASP A 159 4.58 7.56 -24.92
CA ASP A 159 5.43 7.57 -23.72
C ASP A 159 6.60 8.56 -23.95
N LEU A 160 6.35 9.85 -23.79
CA LEU A 160 7.38 10.88 -23.99
C LEU A 160 8.53 10.76 -22.99
N ILE A 161 8.25 10.27 -21.79
CA ILE A 161 9.30 10.05 -20.79
C ILE A 161 10.20 8.90 -21.20
N GLY A 162 9.66 7.81 -21.74
CA GLY A 162 10.45 6.70 -22.28
C GLY A 162 11.35 7.10 -23.46
N GLU A 163 10.90 8.06 -24.29
CA GLU A 163 11.74 8.61 -25.37
C GLU A 163 12.93 9.40 -24.82
N LEU A 164 12.80 10.06 -23.66
CA LEU A 164 13.86 10.87 -23.03
C LEU A 164 14.76 10.07 -22.10
N TRP A 165 14.23 9.13 -21.36
CA TRP A 165 14.95 8.38 -20.33
C TRP A 165 15.81 7.26 -20.94
N LYS A 166 17.00 7.60 -21.41
CA LYS A 166 17.88 6.70 -22.19
C LYS A 166 18.43 5.51 -21.39
N ASP A 167 18.61 5.69 -20.10
CA ASP A 167 19.08 4.66 -19.15
C ASP A 167 17.94 4.10 -18.28
N ARG A 168 16.71 4.16 -18.80
CA ARG A 168 15.52 3.59 -18.13
C ARG A 168 15.79 2.13 -17.74
N PRO A 169 15.54 1.76 -16.45
CA PRO A 169 15.68 0.37 -16.02
C PRO A 169 14.89 -0.59 -16.90
N GLU A 170 15.39 -1.79 -17.10
CA GLU A 170 14.64 -2.84 -17.80
C GLU A 170 13.38 -3.22 -17.01
N LYS A 171 12.36 -3.75 -17.70
CA LYS A 171 11.22 -4.38 -17.05
C LYS A 171 11.69 -5.55 -16.17
N PRO A 172 11.10 -5.75 -14.97
CA PRO A 172 11.53 -6.84 -14.10
C PRO A 172 11.30 -8.22 -14.72
N LYS A 173 12.19 -9.16 -14.39
CA LYS A 173 12.21 -10.53 -14.93
C LYS A 173 12.23 -11.57 -13.81
N SER A 174 11.59 -11.31 -12.68
CA SER A 174 11.53 -12.26 -11.57
C SER A 174 10.76 -13.52 -11.98
N LYS A 175 11.14 -14.67 -11.40
CA LYS A 175 10.38 -15.91 -11.60
C LYS A 175 9.08 -15.85 -10.80
N ALA A 176 8.01 -16.34 -11.42
CA ALA A 176 6.77 -16.65 -10.73
C ALA A 176 6.93 -17.98 -9.97
N PHE A 177 6.19 -18.09 -8.86
CA PHE A 177 6.05 -19.35 -8.11
C PHE A 177 4.60 -19.53 -7.68
N VAL A 178 4.22 -20.78 -7.45
CA VAL A 178 2.86 -21.14 -7.01
C VAL A 178 2.76 -20.96 -5.49
N LEU A 179 1.69 -20.31 -5.03
CA LEU A 179 1.31 -20.33 -3.61
C LEU A 179 0.53 -21.61 -3.35
N ASP A 180 1.12 -22.50 -2.55
CA ASP A 180 0.53 -23.80 -2.19
C ASP A 180 -0.84 -23.61 -1.50
N VAL A 181 -1.79 -24.50 -1.81
CA VAL A 181 -3.16 -24.53 -1.24
C VAL A 181 -3.16 -24.60 0.29
N LYS A 182 -2.14 -25.19 0.92
CA LYS A 182 -2.00 -25.20 2.40
C LYS A 182 -1.91 -23.78 2.97
N TYR A 183 -1.51 -22.78 2.18
CA TYR A 183 -1.51 -21.37 2.53
C TYR A 183 -2.74 -20.64 1.98
N ALA A 184 -3.05 -20.85 0.68
CA ALA A 184 -4.13 -20.15 -0.01
C ALA A 184 -5.54 -20.65 0.34
N GLY A 185 -5.67 -21.88 0.87
CA GLY A 185 -6.94 -22.49 1.25
C GLY A 185 -7.81 -22.97 0.09
N LYS A 186 -7.60 -22.44 -1.12
CA LYS A 186 -8.32 -22.77 -2.36
C LYS A 186 -7.37 -22.85 -3.52
N THR A 187 -7.67 -23.76 -4.47
CA THR A 187 -6.96 -23.86 -5.76
C THR A 187 -7.32 -22.69 -6.68
N ALA A 188 -6.52 -22.46 -7.73
CA ALA A 188 -6.87 -21.47 -8.74
C ALA A 188 -8.19 -21.82 -9.45
N ARG A 189 -8.45 -23.11 -9.70
CA ARG A 189 -9.72 -23.58 -10.28
C ARG A 189 -10.93 -23.17 -9.43
N GLU A 190 -10.89 -23.42 -8.12
CA GLU A 190 -11.98 -23.05 -7.21
C GLU A 190 -12.21 -21.54 -7.20
N LYS A 191 -11.14 -20.73 -7.18
CA LYS A 191 -11.25 -19.26 -7.24
C LYS A 191 -11.81 -18.76 -8.58
N ILE A 192 -11.43 -19.38 -9.70
CA ILE A 192 -11.98 -19.06 -11.04
C ILE A 192 -13.49 -19.36 -11.08
N GLU A 193 -13.93 -20.48 -10.50
CA GLU A 193 -15.37 -20.79 -10.43
C GLU A 193 -16.14 -19.77 -9.60
N GLU A 194 -15.60 -19.34 -8.44
CA GLU A 194 -16.21 -18.27 -7.64
C GLU A 194 -16.30 -16.94 -8.43
N VAL A 195 -15.27 -16.61 -9.21
CA VAL A 195 -15.31 -15.44 -10.11
C VAL A 195 -16.40 -15.59 -11.16
N ARG A 196 -16.56 -16.78 -11.76
CA ARG A 196 -17.62 -17.05 -12.74
C ARG A 196 -19.03 -16.93 -12.15
N GLU A 197 -19.23 -17.39 -10.90
CA GLU A 197 -20.50 -17.21 -10.19
C GLU A 197 -20.86 -15.72 -10.02
N GLU A 198 -19.87 -14.89 -9.70
CA GLU A 198 -20.06 -13.44 -9.61
C GLU A 198 -20.26 -12.77 -10.97
N MET A 199 -19.57 -13.26 -12.02
CA MET A 199 -19.78 -12.81 -13.40
C MET A 199 -21.22 -13.10 -13.86
N ASP A 200 -21.76 -14.27 -13.54
CA ASP A 200 -23.15 -14.62 -13.88
C ASP A 200 -24.16 -13.71 -13.19
N LYS A 201 -23.98 -13.38 -11.92
CA LYS A 201 -24.83 -12.41 -11.19
C LYS A 201 -24.82 -11.02 -11.84
N LYS A 202 -23.71 -10.66 -12.49
CA LYS A 202 -23.54 -9.39 -13.21
C LYS A 202 -23.89 -9.48 -14.69
N ALA A 203 -24.31 -10.66 -15.18
CA ALA A 203 -24.54 -10.96 -16.59
C ALA A 203 -23.31 -10.65 -17.48
N ALA A 204 -22.11 -10.85 -16.98
CA ALA A 204 -20.85 -10.68 -17.71
C ALA A 204 -20.46 -11.97 -18.44
N ASP A 205 -20.10 -11.84 -19.72
CA ASP A 205 -19.53 -12.95 -20.51
C ASP A 205 -18.01 -13.04 -20.34
N TYR A 206 -17.35 -11.90 -20.13
CA TYR A 206 -15.92 -11.78 -19.92
C TYR A 206 -15.61 -10.85 -18.74
N PHE A 207 -14.53 -11.16 -18.04
CA PHE A 207 -13.93 -10.31 -17.02
C PHE A 207 -12.46 -10.05 -17.36
N LEU A 208 -12.11 -8.77 -17.60
CA LEU A 208 -10.75 -8.33 -17.93
C LEU A 208 -10.06 -7.83 -16.67
N LEU A 209 -8.92 -8.44 -16.34
CA LEU A 209 -8.13 -8.20 -15.14
C LEU A 209 -6.85 -7.44 -15.47
N GLY A 210 -6.70 -6.25 -14.89
CA GLY A 210 -5.49 -5.43 -14.99
C GLY A 210 -4.63 -5.43 -13.72
N SER A 211 -5.22 -5.49 -12.53
CA SER A 211 -4.49 -5.37 -11.26
C SER A 211 -3.71 -6.63 -10.90
N LEU A 212 -2.42 -6.45 -10.55
CA LEU A 212 -1.49 -7.55 -10.34
C LEU A 212 -1.84 -8.41 -9.12
N ASP A 213 -2.32 -7.80 -8.06
CA ASP A 213 -2.73 -8.50 -6.83
C ASP A 213 -3.99 -9.36 -7.04
N ASP A 214 -4.94 -8.90 -7.84
CA ASP A 214 -6.14 -9.64 -8.23
C ASP A 214 -5.76 -10.87 -9.08
N ILE A 215 -4.85 -10.69 -10.05
CA ILE A 215 -4.33 -11.77 -10.90
C ILE A 215 -3.55 -12.78 -10.06
N ALA A 216 -2.68 -12.30 -9.18
CA ALA A 216 -1.89 -13.15 -8.29
C ALA A 216 -2.77 -13.97 -7.33
N TRP A 217 -3.89 -13.38 -6.85
CA TRP A 217 -4.86 -14.06 -6.00
C TRP A 217 -5.62 -15.14 -6.75
N VAL A 218 -6.22 -14.81 -7.91
CA VAL A 218 -7.10 -15.76 -8.62
C VAL A 218 -6.33 -16.96 -9.18
N TYR A 219 -5.09 -16.76 -9.64
CA TYR A 219 -4.27 -17.83 -10.20
C TYR A 219 -3.30 -18.48 -9.19
N ASN A 220 -3.31 -18.06 -7.93
CA ASN A 220 -2.37 -18.52 -6.88
C ASN A 220 -0.90 -18.40 -7.28
N ILE A 221 -0.53 -17.39 -8.04
CA ILE A 221 0.87 -17.12 -8.41
C ILE A 221 1.42 -15.93 -7.67
N ARG A 222 2.69 -15.98 -7.34
CA ARG A 222 3.44 -14.90 -6.71
C ARG A 222 4.76 -14.68 -7.45
N GLY A 223 5.42 -13.55 -7.21
CA GLY A 223 6.74 -13.24 -7.76
C GLY A 223 7.33 -12.01 -7.10
N ARG A 224 8.32 -11.36 -7.73
CA ARG A 224 9.04 -10.22 -7.18
C ARG A 224 9.30 -9.13 -8.22
N ASP A 225 8.33 -8.86 -9.07
CA ASP A 225 8.45 -7.82 -10.09
C ASP A 225 8.28 -6.42 -9.51
N VAL A 226 7.62 -6.32 -8.38
CA VAL A 226 7.44 -5.09 -7.62
C VAL A 226 8.05 -5.29 -6.23
N ALA A 227 8.89 -4.37 -5.78
CA ALA A 227 9.50 -4.46 -4.45
C ALA A 227 8.40 -4.46 -3.38
N ASN A 228 8.56 -5.28 -2.35
CA ASN A 228 7.66 -5.43 -1.23
C ASN A 228 6.27 -6.03 -1.57
N ASN A 229 5.93 -6.17 -2.85
CA ASN A 229 4.69 -6.77 -3.33
C ASN A 229 4.98 -8.07 -4.08
N PRO A 230 4.55 -9.23 -3.57
CA PRO A 230 4.88 -10.52 -4.17
C PRO A 230 4.00 -10.83 -5.40
N VAL A 231 4.09 -10.00 -6.43
CA VAL A 231 3.32 -10.07 -7.68
C VAL A 231 4.23 -10.22 -8.91
N VAL A 232 3.65 -10.67 -10.01
CA VAL A 232 4.29 -10.70 -11.32
C VAL A 232 3.50 -9.87 -12.33
N ILE A 233 4.22 -9.11 -13.16
CA ILE A 233 3.62 -8.30 -14.22
C ILE A 233 2.91 -9.23 -15.21
N SER A 234 1.59 -9.14 -15.27
CA SER A 234 0.71 -9.99 -16.07
C SER A 234 -0.67 -9.37 -16.26
N TYR A 235 -1.44 -9.87 -17.22
CA TYR A 235 -2.86 -9.59 -17.39
C TYR A 235 -3.66 -10.88 -17.28
N GLY A 236 -4.94 -10.76 -16.92
CA GLY A 236 -5.88 -11.87 -16.91
C GLY A 236 -7.12 -11.60 -17.75
N LEU A 237 -7.68 -12.65 -18.32
CA LEU A 237 -8.99 -12.62 -18.98
C LEU A 237 -9.73 -13.89 -18.58
N ILE A 238 -10.92 -13.77 -18.05
CA ILE A 238 -11.77 -14.90 -17.65
C ILE A 238 -13.07 -14.81 -18.44
N SER A 239 -13.45 -15.91 -19.05
CA SER A 239 -14.77 -16.10 -19.66
C SER A 239 -15.53 -17.20 -18.92
N LYS A 240 -16.77 -17.48 -19.36
CA LYS A 240 -17.59 -18.56 -18.80
C LYS A 240 -16.91 -19.93 -18.91
N ASP A 241 -16.12 -20.15 -19.97
CA ASP A 241 -15.53 -21.46 -20.25
C ASP A 241 -14.01 -21.47 -20.09
N ASN A 242 -13.32 -20.35 -20.31
CA ASN A 242 -11.86 -20.30 -20.37
C ASN A 242 -11.30 -19.24 -19.41
N ALA A 243 -10.05 -19.42 -19.02
CA ALA A 243 -9.28 -18.44 -18.26
C ALA A 243 -7.87 -18.33 -18.85
N TRP A 244 -7.41 -17.12 -19.08
CA TRP A 244 -6.11 -16.84 -19.70
C TRP A 244 -5.24 -15.98 -18.77
N LEU A 245 -3.96 -16.34 -18.71
CA LEU A 245 -2.89 -15.54 -18.10
C LEU A 245 -1.94 -15.07 -19.20
N PHE A 246 -1.78 -13.74 -19.32
CA PHE A 246 -0.84 -13.11 -20.24
C PHE A 246 0.38 -12.63 -19.46
N ILE A 247 1.52 -13.26 -19.68
CA ILE A 247 2.75 -13.06 -18.90
C ILE A 247 3.97 -13.25 -19.80
N ASP A 248 5.09 -12.58 -19.45
CA ASP A 248 6.39 -12.95 -20.04
C ASP A 248 6.68 -14.41 -19.68
N GLN A 249 6.65 -15.28 -20.67
CA GLN A 249 6.74 -16.71 -20.47
C GLN A 249 8.08 -17.17 -19.87
N ASP A 250 9.14 -16.36 -20.01
CA ASP A 250 10.43 -16.63 -19.36
C ASP A 250 10.34 -16.59 -17.83
N LYS A 251 9.30 -16.01 -17.26
CA LYS A 251 9.06 -15.99 -15.81
C LYS A 251 8.52 -17.30 -15.25
N LEU A 252 7.99 -18.18 -16.08
CA LEU A 252 7.36 -19.43 -15.67
C LEU A 252 8.35 -20.60 -15.79
N ASP A 253 8.50 -21.36 -14.72
CA ASP A 253 9.14 -22.67 -14.75
C ASP A 253 8.12 -23.78 -15.11
N ASP A 254 8.60 -25.01 -15.25
CA ASP A 254 7.76 -26.14 -15.64
C ASP A 254 6.70 -26.48 -14.59
N GLU A 255 7.01 -26.30 -13.30
CA GLU A 255 6.09 -26.55 -12.18
C GLU A 255 4.93 -25.55 -12.21
N THR A 256 5.23 -24.27 -12.32
CA THR A 256 4.21 -23.21 -12.40
C THR A 256 3.33 -23.38 -13.66
N ARG A 257 3.94 -23.74 -14.80
CA ARG A 257 3.18 -24.02 -16.04
C ARG A 257 2.24 -25.22 -15.88
N ALA A 258 2.72 -26.30 -15.25
CA ALA A 258 1.91 -27.50 -15.01
C ALA A 258 0.73 -27.16 -14.09
N TYR A 259 0.98 -26.46 -12.97
CA TYR A 259 -0.06 -26.04 -12.04
C TYR A 259 -1.16 -25.20 -12.72
N LEU A 260 -0.78 -24.19 -13.51
CA LEU A 260 -1.74 -23.34 -14.22
C LEU A 260 -2.61 -24.15 -15.18
N ARG A 261 -2.01 -25.04 -15.99
CA ARG A 261 -2.74 -25.91 -16.93
C ARG A 261 -3.69 -26.88 -16.22
N GLU A 262 -3.24 -27.49 -15.12
CA GLU A 262 -4.06 -28.39 -14.30
C GLU A 262 -5.27 -27.67 -13.70
N ASN A 263 -5.15 -26.36 -13.46
CA ASN A 263 -6.23 -25.52 -12.98
C ASN A 263 -7.06 -24.87 -14.11
N GLY A 264 -6.83 -25.25 -15.38
CA GLY A 264 -7.62 -24.77 -16.52
C GLY A 264 -7.24 -23.38 -17.00
N VAL A 265 -6.02 -22.91 -16.71
CA VAL A 265 -5.50 -21.60 -17.14
C VAL A 265 -4.63 -21.77 -18.39
N GLU A 266 -5.02 -21.13 -19.47
CA GLU A 266 -4.21 -21.00 -20.68
C GLU A 266 -3.19 -19.86 -20.52
N ILE A 267 -2.00 -20.04 -21.08
CA ILE A 267 -0.87 -19.10 -20.91
C ILE A 267 -0.48 -18.57 -22.29
N ASP A 268 -0.37 -17.24 -22.41
CA ASP A 268 0.16 -16.59 -23.60
C ASP A 268 1.08 -15.41 -23.23
N ASP A 269 1.75 -14.82 -24.22
CA ASP A 269 2.66 -13.71 -24.02
C ASP A 269 1.93 -12.44 -23.54
N TYR A 270 2.59 -11.68 -22.67
CA TYR A 270 2.06 -10.47 -22.05
C TYR A 270 1.42 -9.47 -23.04
N GLU A 271 2.08 -9.21 -24.16
CA GLU A 271 1.62 -8.23 -25.17
C GLU A 271 0.40 -8.75 -25.97
N LYS A 272 0.04 -10.04 -25.86
CA LYS A 272 -1.09 -10.64 -26.60
C LYS A 272 -2.45 -10.31 -25.99
N VAL A 273 -2.52 -9.80 -24.77
CA VAL A 273 -3.80 -9.51 -24.11
C VAL A 273 -4.74 -8.68 -24.97
N ALA A 274 -4.25 -7.61 -25.60
CA ALA A 274 -5.05 -6.75 -26.47
C ALA A 274 -5.57 -7.48 -27.71
N ASP A 275 -4.80 -8.44 -28.28
CA ASP A 275 -5.24 -9.24 -29.43
C ASP A 275 -6.39 -10.18 -29.06
N TYR A 276 -6.39 -10.74 -27.84
CA TYR A 276 -7.49 -11.55 -27.33
C TYR A 276 -8.74 -10.70 -27.07
N VAL A 277 -8.58 -9.54 -26.45
CA VAL A 277 -9.68 -8.60 -26.21
C VAL A 277 -10.32 -8.17 -27.54
N ARG A 278 -9.54 -7.82 -28.57
CA ARG A 278 -10.06 -7.43 -29.90
C ARG A 278 -10.85 -8.53 -30.61
N LYS A 279 -10.60 -9.80 -30.26
CA LYS A 279 -11.30 -10.97 -30.86
C LYS A 279 -12.62 -11.31 -30.16
N ILE A 280 -12.98 -10.62 -29.08
CA ILE A 280 -14.26 -10.84 -28.40
C ILE A 280 -15.39 -10.49 -29.37
N GLU A 281 -16.36 -11.39 -29.48
CA GLU A 281 -17.49 -11.23 -30.38
C GLU A 281 -18.38 -10.05 -30.00
N LYS A 282 -18.90 -9.33 -31.00
CA LYS A 282 -19.88 -8.25 -30.79
C LYS A 282 -21.12 -8.77 -30.05
N GLY A 283 -21.70 -7.93 -29.22
CA GLY A 283 -22.87 -8.27 -28.41
C GLY A 283 -22.55 -8.95 -27.08
N LYS A 284 -21.28 -9.26 -26.80
CA LYS A 284 -20.84 -9.79 -25.50
C LYS A 284 -20.76 -8.70 -24.44
N ASN A 285 -20.97 -9.10 -23.20
CA ASN A 285 -20.85 -8.24 -22.01
C ASN A 285 -19.45 -8.43 -21.40
N ILE A 286 -18.70 -7.33 -21.25
CA ILE A 286 -17.33 -7.36 -20.68
C ILE A 286 -17.35 -6.58 -19.37
N PHE A 287 -17.01 -7.24 -18.25
CA PHE A 287 -16.86 -6.60 -16.95
C PHE A 287 -15.45 -6.07 -16.81
N ILE A 288 -15.33 -4.81 -16.37
CA ILE A 288 -14.06 -4.15 -16.06
C ILE A 288 -14.17 -3.30 -14.81
N ASP A 289 -13.05 -3.10 -14.14
CA ASP A 289 -12.87 -1.99 -13.21
C ASP A 289 -12.13 -0.84 -13.93
N PRO A 290 -12.79 0.27 -14.24
CA PRO A 290 -12.18 1.36 -15.01
C PRO A 290 -11.00 2.03 -14.28
N SER A 291 -10.87 1.85 -12.96
CA SER A 291 -9.73 2.32 -12.18
C SER A 291 -8.52 1.38 -12.25
N ARG A 292 -8.69 0.17 -12.79
CA ARG A 292 -7.68 -0.88 -12.88
C ARG A 292 -7.35 -1.30 -14.31
N ILE A 293 -8.11 -0.81 -15.29
CA ILE A 293 -7.86 -1.03 -16.72
C ILE A 293 -7.33 0.26 -17.35
N ASN A 294 -6.18 0.18 -18.01
CA ASN A 294 -5.59 1.30 -18.70
C ASN A 294 -6.32 1.61 -20.03
N ARG A 295 -6.14 2.83 -20.52
CA ARG A 295 -6.81 3.33 -21.74
C ARG A 295 -6.51 2.47 -22.97
N TRP A 296 -5.29 1.97 -23.12
CA TRP A 296 -4.90 1.11 -24.23
C TRP A 296 -5.72 -0.19 -24.31
N LEU A 297 -5.92 -0.88 -23.18
CA LEU A 297 -6.76 -2.08 -23.13
C LEU A 297 -8.25 -1.74 -23.30
N TYR A 298 -8.72 -0.65 -22.69
CA TYR A 298 -10.08 -0.19 -22.88
C TYR A 298 -10.41 0.05 -24.36
N ASN A 299 -9.52 0.73 -25.09
CA ASN A 299 -9.65 0.98 -26.53
C ASN A 299 -9.54 -0.30 -27.39
N SER A 300 -9.05 -1.40 -26.81
CA SER A 300 -9.00 -2.70 -27.49
C SER A 300 -10.32 -3.46 -27.43
N ILE A 301 -11.29 -3.03 -26.62
CA ILE A 301 -12.61 -3.63 -26.54
C ILE A 301 -13.39 -3.35 -27.84
N PRO A 302 -13.91 -4.39 -28.54
CA PRO A 302 -14.60 -4.20 -29.81
C PRO A 302 -15.85 -3.32 -29.70
N GLU A 303 -16.00 -2.44 -30.67
CA GLU A 303 -17.23 -1.66 -30.81
C GLU A 303 -18.44 -2.61 -30.98
N GLY A 304 -19.49 -2.41 -30.17
CA GLY A 304 -20.67 -3.26 -30.09
C GLY A 304 -20.63 -4.30 -28.96
N CYS A 305 -19.54 -4.40 -28.18
CA CYS A 305 -19.57 -5.03 -26.86
C CYS A 305 -20.20 -4.10 -25.84
N LYS A 306 -20.92 -4.66 -24.86
CA LYS A 306 -21.43 -3.91 -23.72
C LYS A 306 -20.41 -3.95 -22.58
N ILE A 307 -19.97 -2.79 -22.14
CA ILE A 307 -19.07 -2.67 -20.99
C ILE A 307 -19.91 -2.58 -19.72
N ILE A 308 -19.61 -3.42 -18.74
CA ILE A 308 -20.16 -3.39 -17.39
C ILE A 308 -19.03 -2.93 -16.47
N GLU A 309 -19.24 -1.82 -15.77
CA GLU A 309 -18.24 -1.22 -14.90
C GLU A 309 -18.54 -1.47 -13.43
N GLY A 310 -17.50 -1.69 -12.64
CA GLY A 310 -17.58 -1.83 -11.19
C GLY A 310 -16.22 -2.19 -10.59
N THR A 311 -16.14 -2.26 -9.27
CA THR A 311 -14.98 -2.78 -8.58
C THR A 311 -14.71 -4.21 -9.01
N ASN A 312 -13.44 -4.57 -9.24
CA ASN A 312 -13.07 -5.92 -9.64
C ASN A 312 -13.72 -6.98 -8.76
N ILE A 313 -14.26 -8.01 -9.38
CA ILE A 313 -14.87 -9.16 -8.69
C ILE A 313 -13.85 -9.77 -7.73
N THR A 314 -12.63 -9.95 -8.19
CA THR A 314 -11.52 -10.51 -7.41
C THR A 314 -11.14 -9.65 -6.22
N THR A 315 -11.19 -8.32 -6.33
CA THR A 315 -10.93 -7.41 -5.20
C THR A 315 -11.90 -7.66 -4.04
N ASN A 316 -13.19 -7.87 -4.33
CA ASN A 316 -14.19 -8.16 -3.30
C ASN A 316 -14.00 -9.56 -2.70
N LEU A 317 -13.71 -10.57 -3.53
CA LEU A 317 -13.54 -11.95 -3.09
C LEU A 317 -12.29 -12.12 -2.21
N LYS A 318 -11.14 -11.53 -2.60
CA LYS A 318 -9.89 -11.65 -1.81
C LYS A 318 -9.90 -10.84 -0.52
N ALA A 319 -10.73 -9.80 -0.43
CA ALA A 319 -10.86 -9.00 0.78
C ALA A 319 -11.35 -9.84 1.97
N VAL A 320 -12.22 -10.81 1.72
CA VAL A 320 -12.76 -11.74 2.72
C VAL A 320 -11.90 -13.00 2.75
N LYS A 321 -10.98 -13.07 3.72
CA LYS A 321 -10.05 -14.18 3.87
C LYS A 321 -10.80 -15.46 4.29
N ASN A 322 -10.46 -16.57 3.66
CA ASN A 322 -10.98 -17.85 4.04
C ASN A 322 -10.35 -18.33 5.38
N PRO A 323 -10.93 -19.36 6.05
CA PRO A 323 -10.41 -19.82 7.34
C PRO A 323 -8.94 -20.27 7.34
N VAL A 324 -8.45 -20.81 6.22
CA VAL A 324 -7.04 -21.24 6.09
C VAL A 324 -6.12 -20.02 6.00
N GLU A 325 -6.49 -19.01 5.22
CA GLU A 325 -5.75 -17.75 5.14
C GLU A 325 -5.72 -17.04 6.50
N ILE A 326 -6.83 -16.97 7.25
CA ILE A 326 -6.88 -16.35 8.59
C ILE A 326 -5.96 -17.08 9.56
N GLU A 327 -5.99 -18.42 9.59
CA GLU A 327 -5.13 -19.20 10.48
C GLU A 327 -3.65 -19.04 10.13
N ASN A 328 -3.31 -18.99 8.86
CA ASN A 328 -1.96 -18.72 8.42
C ASN A 328 -1.54 -17.26 8.76
N GLN A 329 -2.42 -16.28 8.53
CA GLN A 329 -2.17 -14.88 8.89
C GLN A 329 -1.84 -14.73 10.39
N ARG A 330 -2.54 -15.47 11.28
CA ARG A 330 -2.21 -15.52 12.71
C ARG A 330 -0.78 -15.99 12.95
N LYS A 331 -0.31 -17.02 12.22
CA LYS A 331 1.07 -17.53 12.33
C LYS A 331 2.08 -16.49 11.85
N ALA A 332 1.80 -15.81 10.73
CA ALA A 332 2.65 -14.73 10.23
C ALA A 332 2.82 -13.62 11.29
N TYR A 333 1.73 -13.18 11.93
CA TYR A 333 1.80 -12.16 12.99
C TYR A 333 2.52 -12.62 14.25
N ILE A 334 2.49 -13.90 14.60
CA ILE A 334 3.31 -14.41 15.72
C ILE A 334 4.81 -14.35 15.36
N LYS A 335 5.19 -14.79 14.16
CA LYS A 335 6.58 -14.72 13.67
C LYS A 335 7.08 -13.27 13.65
N ASP A 336 6.28 -12.38 13.11
CA ASP A 336 6.63 -10.95 13.02
C ASP A 336 6.71 -10.29 14.40
N GLY A 337 5.76 -10.61 15.29
CA GLY A 337 5.78 -10.16 16.68
C GLY A 337 7.03 -10.62 17.43
N VAL A 338 7.51 -11.85 17.19
CA VAL A 338 8.79 -12.34 17.74
C VAL A 338 9.97 -11.51 17.23
N ALA A 339 10.00 -11.22 15.91
CA ALA A 339 11.07 -10.42 15.34
C ALA A 339 11.10 -9.00 15.93
N LEU A 340 9.92 -8.38 16.05
CA LEU A 340 9.78 -7.02 16.57
C LEU A 340 10.12 -6.95 18.08
N VAL A 341 9.72 -7.93 18.88
CA VAL A 341 10.07 -8.01 20.30
C VAL A 341 11.56 -8.19 20.50
N LYS A 342 12.22 -9.04 19.71
CA LYS A 342 13.70 -9.19 19.73
C LYS A 342 14.41 -7.89 19.34
N PHE A 343 13.87 -7.17 18.36
CA PHE A 343 14.39 -5.86 17.97
C PHE A 343 14.24 -4.83 19.10
N MET A 344 13.06 -4.75 19.73
CA MET A 344 12.83 -3.84 20.86
C MET A 344 13.75 -4.14 22.03
N TYR A 345 13.97 -5.42 22.36
CA TYR A 345 14.96 -5.84 23.36
C TYR A 345 16.36 -5.41 22.98
N TRP A 346 16.79 -5.68 21.74
CA TRP A 346 18.11 -5.28 21.26
C TRP A 346 18.29 -3.75 21.31
N LEU A 347 17.26 -2.99 20.93
CA LEU A 347 17.28 -1.52 20.97
C LEU A 347 17.48 -1.00 22.41
N ASP A 348 16.69 -1.50 23.35
CA ASP A 348 16.79 -1.17 24.79
C ASP A 348 18.19 -1.44 25.37
N GLN A 349 18.83 -2.53 24.95
CA GLN A 349 20.17 -2.89 25.40
C GLN A 349 21.30 -2.05 24.77
N ASN A 350 21.10 -1.43 23.61
CA ASN A 350 22.18 -0.89 22.80
C ASN A 350 22.13 0.62 22.58
N VAL A 351 20.96 1.26 22.63
CA VAL A 351 20.84 2.73 22.46
C VAL A 351 21.68 3.45 23.52
N GLY A 352 22.53 4.39 23.05
CA GLY A 352 23.47 5.14 23.87
C GLY A 352 24.72 4.36 24.30
N ARG A 353 24.88 3.10 23.84
CA ARG A 353 26.12 2.29 24.06
C ARG A 353 26.87 2.08 22.76
N ILE A 354 26.19 1.93 21.65
CA ILE A 354 26.75 1.85 20.30
C ILE A 354 26.06 2.88 19.41
N ASN A 355 26.72 3.23 18.31
CA ASN A 355 26.09 4.12 17.32
C ASN A 355 25.00 3.35 16.57
N ILE A 356 23.75 3.81 16.71
CA ILE A 356 22.58 3.30 16.01
C ILE A 356 21.93 4.47 15.29
N THR A 357 21.70 4.35 13.99
CA THR A 357 20.96 5.32 13.20
C THR A 357 19.59 4.77 12.80
N GLU A 358 18.71 5.61 12.30
CA GLU A 358 17.41 5.19 11.77
C GLU A 358 17.56 4.10 10.70
N VAL A 359 18.51 4.26 9.77
CA VAL A 359 18.82 3.25 8.73
C VAL A 359 19.30 1.94 9.37
N SER A 360 20.29 2.00 10.26
CA SER A 360 20.84 0.78 10.87
C SER A 360 19.83 0.08 11.79
N ALA A 361 18.90 0.83 12.38
CA ALA A 361 17.78 0.27 13.15
C ALA A 361 16.80 -0.50 12.25
N ALA A 362 16.43 0.08 11.10
CA ALA A 362 15.59 -0.59 10.12
C ALA A 362 16.22 -1.87 9.58
N GLU A 363 17.52 -1.82 9.21
CA GLU A 363 18.28 -3.00 8.78
C GLU A 363 18.32 -4.08 9.85
N LYS A 364 18.49 -3.68 11.12
CA LYS A 364 18.52 -4.61 12.24
C LYS A 364 17.19 -5.32 12.47
N LEU A 365 16.09 -4.60 12.32
CA LEU A 365 14.76 -5.21 12.39
C LEU A 365 14.56 -6.23 11.27
N GLU A 366 14.97 -5.90 10.05
CA GLU A 366 14.91 -6.84 8.92
C GLU A 366 15.78 -8.09 9.18
N GLU A 367 16.96 -7.96 9.82
CA GLU A 367 17.77 -9.12 10.23
C GLU A 367 17.00 -10.07 11.16
N PHE A 368 16.21 -9.56 12.11
CA PHE A 368 15.37 -10.39 12.98
C PHE A 368 14.21 -11.05 12.23
N ARG A 369 13.60 -10.37 11.25
CA ARG A 369 12.60 -10.96 10.36
C ARG A 369 13.17 -12.07 9.49
N ARG A 370 14.38 -11.90 8.94
CA ARG A 370 15.10 -12.93 8.15
C ARG A 370 15.39 -14.21 8.94
N GLN A 371 15.39 -14.16 10.27
CA GLN A 371 15.55 -15.34 11.13
C GLN A 371 14.23 -16.12 11.28
N GLN A 372 13.10 -15.56 10.88
CA GLN A 372 11.81 -16.25 10.94
C GLN A 372 11.63 -17.15 9.72
N GLU A 373 11.15 -18.37 9.96
CA GLU A 373 10.85 -19.31 8.88
C GLU A 373 9.78 -18.75 7.93
N GLY A 374 9.98 -18.86 6.62
CA GLY A 374 9.03 -18.44 5.61
C GLY A 374 9.04 -16.95 5.30
N PHE A 375 9.91 -16.14 5.94
CA PHE A 375 10.10 -14.74 5.57
C PHE A 375 10.66 -14.63 4.15
N ILE A 376 10.05 -13.77 3.34
CA ILE A 376 10.41 -13.55 1.93
C ILE A 376 11.11 -12.22 1.76
N GLU A 377 10.45 -11.13 2.16
CA GLU A 377 10.93 -9.75 2.06
C GLU A 377 10.08 -8.83 2.97
N PRO A 378 10.45 -7.56 3.22
CA PRO A 378 9.56 -6.60 3.86
C PRO A 378 8.25 -6.43 3.06
N SER A 379 7.14 -6.13 3.74
CA SER A 379 5.85 -5.80 3.10
C SER A 379 5.79 -4.36 2.58
N PHE A 380 6.66 -3.51 3.10
CA PHE A 380 6.94 -2.14 2.64
C PHE A 380 8.29 -1.68 3.19
N ASP A 381 8.82 -0.56 2.68
CA ASP A 381 10.06 0.03 3.20
C ASP A 381 9.85 0.44 4.67
N THR A 382 10.64 -0.10 5.58
CA THR A 382 10.52 0.19 7.01
C THR A 382 10.62 1.69 7.29
N ILE A 383 9.62 2.25 7.96
CA ILE A 383 9.64 3.61 8.49
C ILE A 383 10.28 3.54 9.86
N ALA A 384 11.50 4.03 9.98
CA ALA A 384 12.24 4.14 11.23
C ALA A 384 12.53 5.63 11.45
N ALA A 385 11.74 6.28 12.29
CA ALA A 385 11.69 7.73 12.39
C ALA A 385 11.91 8.21 13.83
N TYR A 386 12.96 8.98 14.05
CA TYR A 386 13.32 9.47 15.36
C TYR A 386 12.94 10.94 15.53
N LYS A 387 12.31 11.28 16.67
CA LYS A 387 11.88 12.64 17.02
C LYS A 387 11.04 13.30 15.93
N GLU A 388 11.45 14.50 15.45
CA GLU A 388 10.74 15.29 14.46
C GLU A 388 10.62 14.62 13.07
N ASN A 389 11.49 13.67 12.74
CA ASN A 389 11.37 12.88 11.51
C ASN A 389 10.08 12.05 11.49
N ALA A 390 9.61 11.62 12.66
CA ALA A 390 8.36 10.88 12.79
C ALA A 390 7.11 11.72 12.49
N ALA A 391 7.23 13.04 12.39
CA ALA A 391 6.12 13.89 11.95
C ALA A 391 5.79 13.72 10.45
N MET A 392 6.71 13.14 9.68
CA MET A 392 6.48 12.74 8.28
C MET A 392 5.95 11.30 8.28
N MET A 393 4.66 11.11 7.98
CA MET A 393 3.96 9.83 8.12
C MET A 393 4.61 8.67 7.32
N HIS A 394 5.18 8.99 6.15
CA HIS A 394 5.89 8.05 5.27
C HIS A 394 7.37 8.43 5.17
N TYR A 395 7.98 8.78 6.31
CA TYR A 395 9.40 9.11 6.38
C TYR A 395 10.26 7.95 5.87
N LYS A 396 11.28 8.29 5.08
CA LYS A 396 12.30 7.35 4.65
C LYS A 396 13.67 7.86 5.08
N ALA A 397 14.31 7.12 5.96
CA ALA A 397 15.71 7.38 6.31
C ALA A 397 16.62 6.98 5.15
N GLU A 398 17.55 7.85 4.77
CA GLU A 398 18.55 7.59 3.73
C GLU A 398 19.93 8.04 4.18
N GLU A 399 20.94 7.16 4.05
CA GLU A 399 22.33 7.53 4.36
C GLU A 399 22.79 8.74 3.55
N GLY A 400 23.40 9.70 4.25
CA GLY A 400 23.93 10.92 3.63
C GLY A 400 22.89 12.00 3.33
N LYS A 401 21.59 11.77 3.59
CA LYS A 401 20.52 12.77 3.42
C LYS A 401 19.80 13.02 4.74
N SER A 402 19.00 12.06 5.21
CA SER A 402 18.29 12.13 6.47
C SER A 402 18.44 10.80 7.19
N ASN A 403 19.17 10.80 8.31
CA ASN A 403 19.48 9.59 9.05
C ASN A 403 19.99 9.98 10.44
N TYR A 404 19.09 10.12 11.39
CA TYR A 404 19.44 10.54 12.73
C TYR A 404 20.08 9.40 13.52
N GLU A 405 21.06 9.76 14.39
CA GLU A 405 21.57 8.88 15.42
C GLU A 405 20.58 8.81 16.58
N LEU A 406 20.18 7.59 16.96
CA LEU A 406 19.30 7.35 18.10
C LEU A 406 20.02 7.57 19.41
N LYS A 407 19.44 8.39 20.30
CA LYS A 407 19.99 8.70 21.63
C LYS A 407 19.04 8.25 22.72
N LYS A 408 19.55 8.18 23.98
CA LYS A 408 18.73 7.88 25.17
C LYS A 408 17.79 9.02 25.56
N GLU A 409 16.98 9.47 24.62
CA GLU A 409 15.97 10.51 24.81
C GLU A 409 14.92 10.46 23.69
N GLY A 410 13.71 10.93 23.95
CA GLY A 410 12.65 11.10 22.97
C GLY A 410 12.00 9.80 22.49
N LEU A 411 11.17 9.93 21.46
CA LEU A 411 10.39 8.87 20.87
C LEU A 411 11.02 8.39 19.54
N PHE A 412 10.93 7.08 19.30
CA PHE A 412 11.30 6.44 18.06
C PHE A 412 10.11 5.66 17.50
N LEU A 413 9.60 6.08 16.36
CA LEU A 413 8.52 5.43 15.65
C LEU A 413 9.11 4.40 14.69
N VAL A 414 8.64 3.15 14.79
CA VAL A 414 8.98 2.07 13.86
C VAL A 414 7.69 1.50 13.31
N ASP A 415 7.50 1.67 12.00
CA ASP A 415 6.41 1.11 11.24
C ASP A 415 6.98 0.16 10.19
N SER A 416 6.54 -1.11 10.22
CA SER A 416 7.20 -2.15 9.47
C SER A 416 6.39 -3.44 9.40
N GLY A 417 6.61 -4.19 8.35
CA GLY A 417 5.99 -5.49 8.17
C GLY A 417 6.82 -6.45 7.32
N GLY A 418 6.35 -7.64 7.12
CA GLY A 418 6.98 -8.68 6.34
C GLY A 418 6.03 -9.49 5.49
N GLN A 419 6.51 -9.93 4.34
CA GLN A 419 5.89 -10.95 3.51
C GLN A 419 6.38 -12.33 3.96
N TYR A 420 5.47 -13.16 4.41
CA TYR A 420 5.68 -14.56 4.78
C TYR A 420 4.84 -15.46 3.90
N PHE A 421 5.21 -16.72 3.70
CA PHE A 421 4.31 -17.66 3.01
C PHE A 421 2.93 -17.76 3.68
N GLU A 422 2.88 -17.49 4.98
CA GLU A 422 1.67 -17.49 5.79
C GLU A 422 0.88 -16.18 5.75
N GLY A 423 1.38 -15.14 5.08
CA GLY A 423 0.63 -13.88 4.94
C GLY A 423 1.51 -12.63 4.94
N THR A 424 0.85 -11.49 4.96
CA THR A 424 1.45 -10.15 5.01
C THR A 424 1.25 -9.54 6.39
N THR A 425 2.29 -8.92 6.96
CA THR A 425 2.19 -8.24 8.25
C THR A 425 2.42 -6.74 8.14
N ASP A 426 1.86 -6.03 9.11
CA ASP A 426 1.95 -4.58 9.27
C ASP A 426 1.81 -4.23 10.75
N ILE A 427 2.82 -3.57 11.35
CA ILE A 427 2.80 -3.22 12.78
C ILE A 427 3.60 -1.95 13.01
N THR A 428 2.96 -0.95 13.63
CA THR A 428 3.67 0.22 14.13
C THR A 428 3.78 0.21 15.64
N ARG A 429 4.97 0.57 16.14
CA ARG A 429 5.20 0.93 17.53
C ARG A 429 5.99 2.22 17.64
N THR A 430 5.56 3.09 18.57
CA THR A 430 6.34 4.23 19.03
C THR A 430 7.00 3.85 20.35
N ILE A 431 8.33 3.92 20.40
CA ILE A 431 9.19 3.38 21.46
C ILE A 431 9.87 4.53 22.19
N VAL A 432 9.88 4.49 23.51
CA VAL A 432 10.60 5.44 24.38
C VAL A 432 12.08 5.03 24.44
N LEU A 433 12.96 5.91 23.99
CA LEU A 433 14.41 5.66 24.06
C LEU A 433 15.06 6.21 25.35
N GLY A 434 14.33 7.01 26.13
CA GLY A 434 14.79 7.61 27.38
C GLY A 434 13.85 8.68 27.89
N SER A 435 14.35 9.86 28.27
CA SER A 435 13.49 10.93 28.74
C SER A 435 12.59 11.47 27.62
N ILE A 436 11.31 11.62 27.91
CA ILE A 436 10.29 12.23 27.04
C ILE A 436 9.65 13.43 27.74
N THR A 437 9.05 14.33 26.96
CA THR A 437 8.32 15.49 27.46
C THR A 437 6.90 15.11 27.89
N GLU A 438 6.26 15.94 28.71
CA GLU A 438 4.84 15.77 29.06
C GLU A 438 3.92 15.86 27.84
N GLU A 439 4.30 16.66 26.82
CA GLU A 439 3.56 16.75 25.57
C GLU A 439 3.61 15.42 24.80
N GLU A 440 4.78 14.82 24.65
CA GLU A 440 4.95 13.50 24.00
C GLU A 440 4.16 12.40 24.73
N LYS A 441 4.23 12.39 26.06
CA LYS A 441 3.51 11.42 26.90
C LYS A 441 2.00 11.56 26.77
N ARG A 442 1.50 12.81 26.78
CA ARG A 442 0.07 13.10 26.57
C ARG A 442 -0.39 12.67 25.19
N ASP A 443 0.32 13.06 24.12
CA ASP A 443 -0.03 12.75 22.75
C ASP A 443 0.00 11.23 22.48
N PHE A 444 0.98 10.51 23.07
CA PHE A 444 1.02 9.06 23.03
C PHE A 444 -0.21 8.43 23.69
N THR A 445 -0.58 8.92 24.87
CA THR A 445 -1.73 8.40 25.62
C THR A 445 -3.05 8.68 24.90
N LEU A 446 -3.20 9.85 24.27
CA LEU A 446 -4.37 10.17 23.46
C LEU A 446 -4.48 9.27 22.21
N THR A 447 -3.34 9.01 21.55
CA THR A 447 -3.27 8.04 20.44
C THR A 447 -3.68 6.63 20.90
N LEU A 448 -3.15 6.19 22.04
CA LEU A 448 -3.52 4.90 22.64
C LEU A 448 -5.02 4.82 22.98
N LYS A 449 -5.62 5.89 23.51
CA LYS A 449 -7.07 5.95 23.77
C LYS A 449 -7.87 5.77 22.48
N GLY A 450 -7.49 6.47 21.41
CA GLY A 450 -8.10 6.32 20.09
C GLY A 450 -7.99 4.89 19.56
N HIS A 451 -6.80 4.31 19.70
CA HIS A 451 -6.55 2.91 19.33
C HIS A 451 -7.45 1.94 20.12
N ILE A 452 -7.49 2.05 21.44
CA ILE A 452 -8.30 1.18 22.31
C ILE A 452 -9.80 1.34 22.02
N ASN A 453 -10.29 2.56 21.80
CA ASN A 453 -11.70 2.80 21.51
C ASN A 453 -12.15 2.06 20.25
N LEU A 454 -11.35 2.12 19.19
CA LEU A 454 -11.71 1.47 17.93
C LEU A 454 -11.51 -0.05 17.98
N ILE A 455 -10.36 -0.53 18.45
CA ILE A 455 -10.04 -1.96 18.46
C ILE A 455 -10.95 -2.77 19.39
N SER A 456 -11.50 -2.14 20.42
CA SER A 456 -12.45 -2.77 21.37
C SER A 456 -13.92 -2.55 20.99
N ALA A 457 -14.18 -1.95 19.83
CA ALA A 457 -15.55 -1.63 19.42
C ALA A 457 -16.33 -2.88 19.06
N ARG A 458 -17.59 -2.88 19.50
CA ARG A 458 -18.65 -3.74 18.96
C ARG A 458 -19.48 -2.87 18.03
N PHE A 459 -19.77 -3.36 16.84
CA PHE A 459 -20.55 -2.61 15.84
C PHE A 459 -21.56 -3.48 15.13
N LEU A 460 -22.63 -2.86 14.65
CA LEU A 460 -23.72 -3.56 14.00
C LEU A 460 -23.27 -4.06 12.61
N TYR A 461 -23.68 -5.27 12.22
CA TYR A 461 -23.50 -5.72 10.83
C TYR A 461 -24.11 -4.72 9.84
N GLY A 462 -23.43 -4.47 8.74
CA GLY A 462 -23.76 -3.39 7.80
C GLY A 462 -22.99 -2.09 8.04
N THR A 463 -22.21 -2.01 9.12
CA THR A 463 -21.33 -0.87 9.40
C THR A 463 -20.16 -0.84 8.41
N THR A 464 -19.84 0.36 7.93
CA THR A 464 -18.68 0.62 7.08
C THR A 464 -17.51 1.17 7.91
N GLY A 465 -16.30 1.15 7.35
CA GLY A 465 -15.13 1.72 8.05
C GLY A 465 -15.27 3.22 8.35
N SER A 466 -15.96 3.99 7.51
CA SER A 466 -16.21 5.42 7.76
C SER A 466 -17.14 5.67 8.95
N ASN A 467 -18.01 4.72 9.29
CA ASN A 467 -18.87 4.85 10.47
C ASN A 467 -18.11 4.69 11.79
N VAL A 468 -17.01 3.91 11.80
CA VAL A 468 -16.25 3.61 13.02
C VAL A 468 -14.98 4.46 13.18
N ASP A 469 -14.52 5.13 12.13
CA ASP A 469 -13.30 5.97 12.15
C ASP A 469 -13.32 7.00 13.30
N VAL A 470 -14.48 7.62 13.55
CA VAL A 470 -14.66 8.60 14.61
C VAL A 470 -14.31 8.08 16.01
N LEU A 471 -14.45 6.78 16.27
CA LEU A 471 -14.11 6.19 17.58
C LEU A 471 -12.64 6.39 17.91
N SER A 472 -11.79 6.32 16.90
CA SER A 472 -10.35 6.54 17.04
C SER A 472 -9.99 8.01 17.13
N ARG A 473 -10.64 8.88 16.34
CA ARG A 473 -10.35 10.32 16.33
C ARG A 473 -10.91 11.06 17.53
N TYR A 474 -11.98 10.57 18.12
CA TYR A 474 -12.71 11.28 19.17
C TYR A 474 -11.83 11.76 20.35
N PRO A 475 -10.94 10.95 20.96
CA PRO A 475 -10.06 11.43 22.02
C PRO A 475 -9.12 12.55 21.60
N LEU A 476 -8.65 12.53 20.36
CA LEU A 476 -7.78 13.55 19.80
C LEU A 476 -8.54 14.86 19.53
N TRP A 477 -9.72 14.78 18.95
CA TRP A 477 -10.57 15.95 18.68
C TRP A 477 -10.97 16.71 19.94
N GLN A 478 -11.16 16.02 21.08
CA GLN A 478 -11.44 16.68 22.36
C GLN A 478 -10.29 17.61 22.81
N GLU A 479 -9.08 17.36 22.31
CA GLU A 479 -7.88 18.13 22.61
C GLU A 479 -7.41 19.01 21.45
N GLY A 480 -8.26 19.16 20.41
CA GLY A 480 -7.97 19.96 19.23
C GLY A 480 -6.90 19.36 18.30
N LEU A 481 -6.63 18.06 18.41
CA LEU A 481 -5.68 17.30 17.57
C LEU A 481 -6.42 16.49 16.53
N ASP A 482 -5.76 16.25 15.38
CA ASP A 482 -6.23 15.37 14.32
C ASP A 482 -5.05 14.88 13.49
N TYR A 483 -5.23 13.77 12.75
CA TYR A 483 -4.25 13.25 11.78
C TYR A 483 -4.84 13.24 10.37
N LYS A 484 -3.97 13.42 9.35
CA LYS A 484 -4.36 13.65 7.94
C LYS A 484 -4.35 12.39 7.08
N CYS A 485 -4.16 11.21 7.67
CA CYS A 485 -4.25 9.91 7.01
C CYS A 485 -5.53 9.15 7.39
N GLY A 486 -5.74 7.99 6.78
CA GLY A 486 -6.73 7.02 7.23
C GLY A 486 -6.39 6.48 8.62
N THR A 487 -7.39 5.91 9.27
CA THR A 487 -7.21 5.21 10.56
C THR A 487 -6.87 3.73 10.34
N GLY A 488 -7.11 3.21 9.14
CA GLY A 488 -6.79 1.84 8.79
C GLY A 488 -7.16 1.48 7.36
N HIS A 489 -6.57 0.41 6.87
CA HIS A 489 -6.74 -0.15 5.53
C HIS A 489 -6.81 -1.67 5.59
N GLY A 490 -7.30 -2.30 4.53
CA GLY A 490 -7.23 -3.75 4.39
C GLY A 490 -5.79 -4.23 4.20
N VAL A 491 -5.52 -5.49 4.58
CA VAL A 491 -4.21 -6.14 4.41
C VAL A 491 -4.37 -7.39 3.57
N GLY A 492 -3.52 -7.56 2.55
CA GLY A 492 -3.51 -8.72 1.67
C GLY A 492 -2.98 -9.99 2.33
N PHE A 493 -3.10 -11.10 1.62
CA PHE A 493 -2.53 -12.40 2.05
C PHE A 493 -1.37 -12.78 1.12
N LEU A 494 -0.13 -12.55 1.57
CA LEU A 494 1.07 -12.61 0.75
C LEU A 494 0.85 -11.82 -0.57
N LEU A 495 0.39 -10.58 -0.41
CA LEU A 495 0.06 -9.61 -1.45
C LEU A 495 0.30 -8.19 -0.91
N ASN A 496 -0.35 -7.18 -1.49
CA ASN A 496 -0.20 -5.79 -1.10
C ASN A 496 -0.51 -5.58 0.39
N VAL A 497 0.34 -4.84 1.09
CA VAL A 497 0.06 -4.43 2.48
C VAL A 497 -1.19 -3.56 2.53
N HIS A 498 -1.36 -2.64 1.58
CA HIS A 498 -2.58 -1.88 1.40
C HIS A 498 -3.53 -2.61 0.43
N GLU A 499 -4.58 -3.21 0.97
CA GLU A 499 -5.57 -3.94 0.19
C GLU A 499 -6.97 -3.34 0.36
N GLY A 500 -7.60 -2.94 -0.74
CA GLY A 500 -9.01 -2.58 -0.76
C GLY A 500 -9.93 -3.81 -0.87
N PRO A 501 -11.26 -3.59 -0.89
CA PRO A 501 -11.95 -2.29 -1.04
C PRO A 501 -12.27 -1.58 0.28
N HIS A 502 -12.17 -2.28 1.42
CA HIS A 502 -12.49 -1.74 2.74
C HIS A 502 -11.34 -0.90 3.31
N ARG A 503 -11.71 0.13 4.05
CA ARG A 503 -10.78 1.01 4.79
C ARG A 503 -11.50 1.70 5.94
N ILE A 504 -10.77 2.11 6.97
CA ILE A 504 -11.27 2.95 8.06
C ILE A 504 -10.72 4.36 7.86
N SER A 505 -11.57 5.32 7.51
CA SER A 505 -11.16 6.70 7.26
C SER A 505 -12.37 7.65 7.27
N THR A 506 -12.12 8.95 7.35
CA THR A 506 -13.14 9.99 7.23
C THR A 506 -13.77 10.06 5.83
N ILE A 507 -13.10 9.53 4.82
CA ILE A 507 -13.61 9.53 3.44
C ILE A 507 -14.71 8.46 3.36
N PRO A 508 -15.94 8.81 2.95
CA PRO A 508 -17.02 7.85 2.81
C PRO A 508 -16.64 6.64 1.96
N ASN A 509 -17.05 5.48 2.42
CA ASN A 509 -16.87 4.21 1.74
C ASN A 509 -18.09 3.33 2.05
N ASP A 510 -18.77 2.83 1.01
CA ASP A 510 -19.98 2.03 1.14
C ASP A 510 -19.70 0.54 1.38
N VAL A 511 -18.42 0.16 1.48
CA VAL A 511 -18.01 -1.23 1.73
C VAL A 511 -18.28 -1.60 3.18
N VAL A 512 -19.19 -2.55 3.37
CA VAL A 512 -19.49 -3.12 4.69
C VAL A 512 -18.30 -3.91 5.20
N LEU A 513 -18.01 -3.80 6.49
CA LEU A 513 -17.00 -4.62 7.17
C LEU A 513 -17.54 -6.04 7.37
N GLU A 514 -17.07 -6.98 6.54
CA GLU A 514 -17.50 -8.38 6.53
C GLU A 514 -16.57 -9.26 7.36
N LYS A 515 -17.13 -10.35 7.93
CA LYS A 515 -16.35 -11.39 8.60
C LYS A 515 -15.26 -11.92 7.69
N GLY A 516 -14.03 -11.99 8.21
CA GLY A 516 -12.85 -12.43 7.47
C GLY A 516 -12.06 -11.30 6.80
N MET A 517 -12.56 -10.06 6.80
CA MET A 517 -11.77 -8.91 6.37
C MET A 517 -10.67 -8.61 7.40
N VAL A 518 -9.44 -8.49 6.93
CA VAL A 518 -8.28 -8.08 7.74
C VAL A 518 -8.07 -6.59 7.54
N VAL A 519 -7.90 -5.84 8.65
CA VAL A 519 -7.79 -4.37 8.60
C VAL A 519 -6.84 -3.86 9.67
N THR A 520 -6.09 -2.78 9.37
CA THR A 520 -5.24 -2.07 10.33
C THR A 520 -6.06 -1.13 11.21
N ILE A 521 -5.55 -0.83 12.41
CA ILE A 521 -6.03 0.23 13.29
C ILE A 521 -4.79 1.00 13.74
N GLU A 522 -4.55 2.16 13.13
CA GLU A 522 -3.28 2.89 13.18
C GLU A 522 -3.43 4.42 13.41
N PRO A 523 -4.18 4.86 14.44
CA PRO A 523 -4.23 6.29 14.76
C PRO A 523 -2.85 6.86 15.08
N GLY A 524 -2.71 8.18 14.88
CA GLY A 524 -1.45 8.85 15.19
C GLY A 524 -1.60 10.33 15.51
N VAL A 525 -0.51 10.93 15.97
CA VAL A 525 -0.32 12.37 16.13
C VAL A 525 0.99 12.74 15.46
N TYR A 526 0.96 13.78 14.61
CA TYR A 526 2.12 14.20 13.83
C TYR A 526 2.29 15.71 13.95
N LYS A 527 3.34 16.14 14.67
CA LYS A 527 3.63 17.55 14.96
C LYS A 527 4.95 17.94 14.29
N GLU A 528 4.86 18.68 13.19
CA GLU A 528 6.02 19.15 12.44
C GLU A 528 7.04 19.85 13.36
N GLY A 529 8.33 19.46 13.20
CA GLY A 529 9.44 19.98 13.99
C GLY A 529 9.47 19.52 15.45
N LYS A 530 8.61 18.57 15.85
CA LYS A 530 8.55 18.03 17.21
C LYS A 530 8.64 16.50 17.24
N HIS A 531 7.52 15.81 17.00
CA HIS A 531 7.43 14.35 17.07
C HIS A 531 6.29 13.79 16.21
N GLY A 532 6.38 12.49 15.93
CA GLY A 532 5.29 11.69 15.41
C GLY A 532 5.05 10.46 16.28
N ILE A 533 3.80 10.08 16.43
CA ILE A 533 3.35 8.93 17.20
C ILE A 533 2.33 8.17 16.37
N ARG A 534 2.52 6.85 16.22
CA ARG A 534 1.52 5.92 15.67
C ARG A 534 1.52 4.65 16.51
N ILE A 535 0.35 4.15 16.82
CA ILE A 535 0.15 2.85 17.49
C ILE A 535 -0.76 2.04 16.61
N GLU A 536 -0.26 0.91 16.13
CA GLU A 536 -0.96 0.09 15.17
C GLU A 536 -1.05 -1.36 15.60
N ASN A 537 -2.24 -1.91 15.43
CA ASN A 537 -2.48 -3.35 15.40
C ASN A 537 -3.30 -3.71 14.17
N VAL A 538 -3.10 -4.94 13.69
CA VAL A 538 -3.95 -5.52 12.66
C VAL A 538 -4.94 -6.48 13.31
N VAL A 539 -6.17 -6.43 12.80
CA VAL A 539 -7.31 -7.17 13.30
C VAL A 539 -8.03 -7.90 12.16
N VAL A 540 -8.79 -8.91 12.49
CA VAL A 540 -9.77 -9.51 11.58
C VAL A 540 -11.18 -9.22 12.09
N VAL A 541 -12.08 -8.86 11.18
CA VAL A 541 -13.51 -8.71 11.49
C VAL A 541 -14.12 -10.10 11.75
N ASP A 542 -14.82 -10.26 12.86
CA ASP A 542 -15.46 -11.52 13.22
C ASP A 542 -16.86 -11.28 13.82
N ASP A 543 -17.67 -12.33 13.85
CA ASP A 543 -18.97 -12.34 14.53
C ASP A 543 -18.78 -12.14 16.05
N ASP A 544 -19.67 -11.40 16.69
CA ASP A 544 -19.69 -11.25 18.15
C ASP A 544 -20.95 -11.83 18.76
N ILE A 545 -22.03 -11.07 18.84
CA ILE A 545 -23.30 -11.51 19.40
C ILE A 545 -24.46 -11.17 18.46
N GLU A 546 -25.53 -11.93 18.59
CA GLU A 546 -26.82 -11.60 17.99
C GLU A 546 -27.85 -11.38 19.09
N THR A 547 -28.65 -10.34 18.98
CA THR A 547 -29.65 -9.95 19.98
C THR A 547 -31.02 -9.75 19.35
N GLU A 548 -32.07 -10.01 20.11
CA GLU A 548 -33.45 -9.88 19.65
C GLU A 548 -33.79 -8.47 19.11
N TYR A 549 -33.28 -7.44 19.77
CA TYR A 549 -33.60 -6.04 19.43
C TYR A 549 -32.52 -5.30 18.64
N GLY A 550 -31.29 -5.80 18.66
CA GLY A 550 -30.15 -5.15 18.02
C GLY A 550 -29.67 -5.83 16.74
N GLY A 551 -30.10 -7.07 16.49
CA GLY A 551 -29.61 -7.87 15.36
C GLY A 551 -28.20 -8.40 15.58
N LYS A 552 -27.48 -8.62 14.48
CA LYS A 552 -26.14 -9.21 14.44
C LYS A 552 -25.08 -8.14 14.68
N PHE A 553 -24.21 -8.36 15.66
CA PHE A 553 -23.06 -7.50 15.95
C PHE A 553 -21.75 -8.18 15.56
N MET A 554 -20.81 -7.34 15.18
CA MET A 554 -19.45 -7.70 14.79
C MET A 554 -18.45 -7.13 15.79
N LYS A 555 -17.22 -7.67 15.78
CA LYS A 555 -16.08 -7.22 16.58
C LYS A 555 -14.79 -7.30 15.77
N PHE A 556 -13.74 -6.75 16.33
CA PHE A 556 -12.37 -6.93 15.86
C PHE A 556 -11.64 -7.97 16.72
N ASP A 557 -11.06 -8.99 16.08
CA ASP A 557 -10.19 -9.97 16.71
C ASP A 557 -8.73 -9.71 16.36
N ILE A 558 -7.87 -9.56 17.37
CA ILE A 558 -6.50 -9.06 17.21
C ILE A 558 -5.61 -10.16 16.60
N LEU A 559 -4.83 -9.78 15.59
CA LEU A 559 -3.84 -10.64 14.95
C LEU A 559 -2.41 -10.34 15.44
N SER A 560 -2.07 -9.08 15.67
CA SER A 560 -0.71 -8.62 15.98
C SER A 560 -0.46 -8.48 17.48
N PHE A 561 0.63 -9.05 17.99
CA PHE A 561 0.98 -9.12 19.41
C PHE A 561 2.40 -8.59 19.65
N VAL A 562 2.53 -7.29 19.93
CA VAL A 562 3.77 -6.59 20.28
C VAL A 562 3.48 -5.64 21.44
N PRO A 563 4.35 -5.51 22.47
CA PRO A 563 4.06 -4.65 23.60
C PRO A 563 3.91 -3.18 23.16
N ILE A 564 2.96 -2.48 23.79
CA ILE A 564 2.81 -1.04 23.74
C ILE A 564 3.67 -0.47 24.87
N ASP A 565 4.48 0.56 24.57
CA ASP A 565 5.46 1.05 25.55
C ASP A 565 4.79 1.81 26.71
N LEU A 566 4.83 1.21 27.90
CA LEU A 566 4.20 1.76 29.10
C LEU A 566 4.88 3.01 29.64
N GLU A 567 6.13 3.26 29.26
CA GLU A 567 6.87 4.47 29.71
C GLU A 567 6.29 5.77 29.10
N ALA A 568 5.62 5.64 27.95
CA ALA A 568 4.94 6.76 27.30
C ALA A 568 3.48 6.94 27.76
N VAL A 569 2.96 6.09 28.66
CA VAL A 569 1.56 6.14 29.10
C VAL A 569 1.39 7.02 30.33
N ASP A 570 0.54 8.04 30.24
CA ASP A 570 0.01 8.73 31.42
C ASP A 570 -1.26 8.00 31.91
N VAL A 571 -1.10 7.20 32.95
CA VAL A 571 -2.19 6.38 33.51
C VAL A 571 -3.37 7.24 34.00
N ASN A 572 -3.12 8.50 34.40
CA ASN A 572 -4.17 9.39 34.88
C ASN A 572 -5.15 9.82 33.78
N LEU A 573 -4.74 9.73 32.51
CA LEU A 573 -5.60 10.02 31.36
C LEU A 573 -6.43 8.81 30.94
N LEU A 574 -6.14 7.60 31.45
CA LEU A 574 -6.85 6.37 31.10
C LEU A 574 -8.02 6.11 32.03
N THR A 575 -9.10 5.61 31.46
CA THR A 575 -10.21 5.04 32.25
C THR A 575 -9.85 3.63 32.71
N LYS A 576 -10.55 3.13 33.75
CA LYS A 576 -10.41 1.74 34.21
C LYS A 576 -10.64 0.69 33.09
N LYS A 577 -11.55 0.99 32.15
CA LYS A 577 -11.81 0.10 31.00
C LYS A 577 -10.61 0.03 30.06
N GLU A 578 -9.99 1.16 29.79
CA GLU A 578 -8.78 1.24 28.94
C GLU A 578 -7.57 0.58 29.61
N ILE A 579 -7.37 0.77 30.91
CA ILE A 579 -6.33 0.09 31.70
C ILE A 579 -6.53 -1.44 31.65
N ASN A 580 -7.75 -1.90 31.88
CA ASN A 580 -8.07 -3.33 31.83
C ASN A 580 -7.83 -3.92 30.43
N TRP A 581 -8.19 -3.17 29.38
CA TRP A 581 -7.93 -3.60 28.01
C TRP A 581 -6.41 -3.76 27.77
N LEU A 582 -5.62 -2.74 28.14
CA LEU A 582 -4.17 -2.74 27.94
C LEU A 582 -3.49 -3.88 28.72
N ASN A 583 -3.87 -4.09 29.98
CA ASN A 583 -3.36 -5.19 30.78
C ASN A 583 -3.71 -6.57 30.18
N ASN A 584 -4.93 -6.75 29.67
CA ASN A 584 -5.33 -7.98 28.99
C ASN A 584 -4.57 -8.19 27.68
N TYR A 585 -4.40 -7.13 26.86
CA TYR A 585 -3.62 -7.19 25.64
C TYR A 585 -2.15 -7.56 25.93
N HIS A 586 -1.52 -6.95 26.92
CA HIS A 586 -0.15 -7.27 27.33
C HIS A 586 0.00 -8.70 27.85
N ARG A 587 -1.01 -9.22 28.54
CA ARG A 587 -1.04 -10.63 28.97
C ARG A 587 -1.04 -11.57 27.76
N GLU A 588 -1.85 -11.26 26.73
CA GLU A 588 -1.85 -12.03 25.47
C GLU A 588 -0.52 -11.90 24.72
N VAL A 589 0.07 -10.69 24.64
CA VAL A 589 1.42 -10.50 24.08
C VAL A 589 2.43 -11.42 24.76
N TYR A 590 2.48 -11.41 26.10
CA TYR A 590 3.41 -12.26 26.82
C TYR A 590 3.16 -13.75 26.56
N ASN A 591 1.92 -14.19 26.64
CA ASN A 591 1.55 -15.59 26.45
C ASN A 591 1.91 -16.12 25.07
N ARG A 592 1.68 -15.32 24.02
CA ARG A 592 1.88 -15.74 22.63
C ARG A 592 3.32 -15.64 22.15
N ILE A 593 4.07 -14.67 22.63
CA ILE A 593 5.43 -14.36 22.12
C ILE A 593 6.52 -14.99 22.99
N SER A 594 6.34 -15.05 24.32
CA SER A 594 7.38 -15.57 25.25
C SER A 594 7.86 -16.99 24.95
N PRO A 595 7.06 -17.93 24.38
CA PRO A 595 7.55 -19.27 24.05
C PRO A 595 8.71 -19.30 23.03
N TYR A 596 8.86 -18.27 22.23
CA TYR A 596 9.85 -18.17 21.15
C TYR A 596 11.10 -17.35 21.51
N LEU A 597 11.19 -16.89 22.77
CA LEU A 597 12.24 -15.99 23.25
C LEU A 597 13.25 -16.70 24.15
N SER A 598 14.48 -16.16 24.22
CA SER A 598 15.46 -16.55 25.22
C SER A 598 15.00 -16.19 26.64
N GLU A 599 15.72 -16.66 27.66
CA GLU A 599 15.38 -16.36 29.06
C GLU A 599 15.47 -14.87 29.38
N GLU A 600 16.50 -14.19 28.85
CA GLU A 600 16.72 -12.76 29.03
C GLU A 600 15.63 -11.93 28.32
N GLU A 601 15.32 -12.28 27.07
CA GLU A 601 14.26 -11.64 26.31
C GLU A 601 12.89 -11.82 26.97
N ARG A 602 12.61 -13.01 27.54
CA ARG A 602 11.37 -13.28 28.31
C ARG A 602 11.26 -12.43 29.57
N LYS A 603 12.35 -12.29 30.33
CA LYS A 603 12.38 -11.44 31.53
C LYS A 603 12.11 -9.98 31.16
N TRP A 604 12.73 -9.51 30.09
CA TRP A 604 12.48 -8.17 29.56
C TRP A 604 11.05 -7.99 29.09
N LEU A 605 10.51 -8.93 28.30
CA LEU A 605 9.11 -8.87 27.83
C LEU A 605 8.13 -8.84 28.99
N LYS A 606 8.38 -9.64 30.05
CA LYS A 606 7.54 -9.66 31.25
C LYS A 606 7.48 -8.30 31.94
N GLU A 607 8.60 -7.57 31.98
CA GLU A 607 8.65 -6.22 32.54
C GLU A 607 7.92 -5.22 31.62
N LYS A 608 8.11 -5.31 30.31
CA LYS A 608 7.44 -4.42 29.34
C LYS A 608 5.93 -4.67 29.21
N THR A 609 5.46 -5.85 29.67
CA THR A 609 4.05 -6.22 29.67
C THR A 609 3.46 -6.29 31.09
N ARG A 610 4.08 -5.61 32.07
CA ARG A 610 3.59 -5.54 33.46
C ARG A 610 2.22 -4.89 33.53
N GLU A 611 1.43 -5.26 34.52
CA GLU A 611 0.15 -4.60 34.78
C GLU A 611 0.36 -3.17 35.29
N ILE A 612 -0.51 -2.26 34.86
CA ILE A 612 -0.63 -0.90 35.35
C ILE A 612 -1.95 -0.74 36.10
N CYS A 613 -2.01 0.20 37.06
CA CYS A 613 -3.15 0.43 37.94
C CYS A 613 -3.71 1.84 37.77
#